data_57f81d52ca3c35295ea6c101fbf01761
#
_entry.id   57f81d52ca3c35295ea6c101fbf01761
#
_cell.length_a   1.000
_cell.length_b   1.000
_cell.length_c   1.000
_cell.angle_alpha   90.00
_cell.angle_beta   90.00
_cell.angle_gamma   90.00
#
_symmetry.space_group_name_H-M   'P 1'
#
loop_
_entity.id
_entity.type
_entity.pdbx_description
1 polymer ?
#
loop_
_entity_poly.entity_id
_entity_poly.type
_entity_poly.pdbx_seq_one_letter_code
_entity_poly.pdbx_strand_id
1 'polypeptide(L)'
;MMLTFAIFMHFGSSYLKQADIDIFVDDSMHHIQRYLDSRYDQQGIYERLNQYKELTFYDYKLSLLEGWNEKTPLCIHCKHHISKQGLSVYMDDDDLLRVALPIPNSNHHLLFQEINYLFDESLPWYQDRKIHFMLSLFLTMSIALALLIYLPLHRVNKRVNRLIQTQERFGQGELSVRAESYHISPVKEIAQSFNEMAEDIDRRVKQNQIFSHAIPHEIRTPLSKIQMACDLVRREDCMNREQLFDDIDDYIEDISDLTTDILQLSKLNNKLNVNNRPDETNISLKNLCRCRLDMIASNKTKLNISDDVREDELMVAPAFVKLVLDNLIKNADRYGNGLVELTLREFGSCWTIDVEDNGCGIPEEKRQEIFIAFSRLDKSRNSNDGGFGLGLAIAQNAARNLNWTLSVDDSHLGGARFTVLIPKPQKN
;
A
#
# COMPACT_ATOMS: atom_id res chain seq x y z
N MET A 1 3.93 -26.48 -10.56
CA MET A 1 3.46 -26.71 -11.94
C MET A 1 4.28 -27.76 -12.67
N MET A 2 5.61 -27.64 -12.85
CA MET A 2 6.45 -28.70 -13.47
C MET A 2 6.36 -30.03 -12.72
N LEU A 3 6.39 -30.03 -11.40
CA LEU A 3 6.30 -31.23 -10.58
C LEU A 3 4.94 -31.93 -10.74
N THR A 4 3.85 -31.18 -10.76
CA THR A 4 2.48 -31.72 -10.96
C THR A 4 2.30 -32.29 -12.36
N PHE A 5 2.89 -31.64 -13.37
CA PHE A 5 2.91 -32.14 -14.74
C PHE A 5 3.72 -33.43 -14.85
N ALA A 6 4.91 -33.51 -14.28
CA ALA A 6 5.76 -34.70 -14.28
C ALA A 6 5.08 -35.90 -13.57
N ILE A 7 4.44 -35.65 -12.42
CA ILE A 7 3.66 -36.66 -11.69
C ILE A 7 2.48 -37.16 -12.53
N PHE A 8 1.73 -36.26 -13.14
CA PHE A 8 0.57 -36.62 -13.97
C PHE A 8 0.99 -37.39 -15.21
N MET A 9 2.08 -37.00 -15.88
CA MET A 9 2.63 -37.72 -17.03
C MET A 9 3.08 -39.12 -16.62
N HIS A 10 3.75 -39.26 -15.48
CA HIS A 10 4.23 -40.56 -15.00
C HIS A 10 3.06 -41.49 -14.66
N PHE A 11 2.07 -41.01 -13.88
CA PHE A 11 0.89 -41.80 -13.53
C PHE A 11 0.00 -42.10 -14.74
N GLY A 12 -0.17 -41.14 -15.65
CA GLY A 12 -0.96 -41.32 -16.86
C GLY A 12 -0.33 -42.33 -17.84
N SER A 13 0.99 -42.25 -18.02
CA SER A 13 1.73 -43.20 -18.83
C SER A 13 1.67 -44.62 -18.23
N SER A 14 1.80 -44.74 -16.90
CA SER A 14 1.66 -46.03 -16.23
C SER A 14 0.25 -46.60 -16.36
N TYR A 15 -0.78 -45.75 -16.22
CA TYR A 15 -2.19 -46.17 -16.37
C TYR A 15 -2.50 -46.62 -17.79
N LEU A 16 -2.00 -45.93 -18.81
CA LEU A 16 -2.20 -46.32 -20.22
C LEU A 16 -1.50 -47.65 -20.54
N LYS A 17 -0.25 -47.80 -20.09
CA LYS A 17 0.46 -49.09 -20.25
C LYS A 17 -0.25 -50.25 -19.57
N GLN A 18 -0.80 -50.06 -18.35
CA GLN A 18 -1.54 -51.09 -17.67
C GLN A 18 -2.85 -51.40 -18.39
N ALA A 19 -3.53 -50.39 -18.93
CA ALA A 19 -4.74 -50.63 -19.73
C ALA A 19 -4.46 -51.39 -21.04
N ASP A 20 -3.36 -51.09 -21.71
CA ASP A 20 -2.95 -51.82 -22.93
C ASP A 20 -2.62 -53.29 -22.60
N ILE A 21 -1.91 -53.56 -21.49
CA ILE A 21 -1.62 -54.90 -20.99
C ILE A 21 -2.95 -55.67 -20.69
N ASP A 22 -3.88 -55.04 -20.01
CA ASP A 22 -5.15 -55.68 -19.63
C ASP A 22 -6.01 -56.04 -20.87
N ILE A 23 -6.05 -55.14 -21.87
CA ILE A 23 -6.75 -55.40 -23.14
C ILE A 23 -6.10 -56.59 -23.88
N PHE A 24 -4.76 -56.58 -23.99
CA PHE A 24 -4.04 -57.66 -24.64
C PHE A 24 -4.29 -59.01 -23.95
N VAL A 25 -4.39 -59.03 -22.62
CA VAL A 25 -4.68 -60.24 -21.87
C VAL A 25 -6.14 -60.69 -22.11
N ASP A 26 -7.10 -59.75 -22.13
CA ASP A 26 -8.50 -60.08 -22.42
C ASP A 26 -8.64 -60.71 -23.82
N ASP A 27 -7.98 -60.14 -24.83
CA ASP A 27 -7.96 -60.66 -26.19
C ASP A 27 -7.31 -62.03 -26.26
N SER A 28 -6.17 -62.19 -25.57
CA SER A 28 -5.47 -63.50 -25.54
C SER A 28 -6.30 -64.57 -24.83
N MET A 29 -7.02 -64.25 -23.78
CA MET A 29 -7.96 -65.17 -23.10
C MET A 29 -9.13 -65.55 -24.00
N HIS A 30 -9.66 -64.62 -24.77
CA HIS A 30 -10.74 -64.91 -25.73
C HIS A 30 -10.23 -65.85 -26.82
N HIS A 31 -8.98 -65.75 -27.28
CA HIS A 31 -8.37 -66.67 -28.24
C HIS A 31 -8.10 -68.04 -27.68
N ILE A 32 -7.68 -68.17 -26.41
CA ILE A 32 -7.51 -69.49 -25.79
C ILE A 32 -8.85 -70.25 -25.71
N GLN A 33 -9.92 -69.50 -25.40
CA GLN A 33 -11.25 -70.13 -25.38
C GLN A 33 -11.66 -70.62 -26.74
N ARG A 34 -11.44 -69.84 -27.81
CA ARG A 34 -11.66 -70.34 -29.18
C ARG A 34 -10.76 -71.51 -29.55
N TYR A 35 -9.51 -71.52 -29.09
CA TYR A 35 -8.61 -72.66 -29.28
C TYR A 35 -9.16 -73.93 -28.61
N LEU A 36 -9.63 -73.84 -27.40
CA LEU A 36 -10.22 -74.95 -26.67
C LEU A 36 -11.50 -75.48 -27.34
N ASP A 37 -12.39 -74.55 -27.77
CA ASP A 37 -13.61 -74.91 -28.48
C ASP A 37 -13.35 -75.58 -29.84
N SER A 38 -12.30 -75.15 -30.53
CA SER A 38 -11.88 -75.70 -31.82
C SER A 38 -11.19 -77.07 -31.73
N ARG A 39 -10.87 -77.50 -30.50
CA ARG A 39 -10.18 -78.79 -30.28
C ARG A 39 -10.98 -80.01 -30.81
N TYR A 40 -12.32 -79.88 -30.93
CA TYR A 40 -13.18 -80.86 -31.47
C TYR A 40 -13.60 -80.68 -32.92
N ASP A 41 -13.12 -79.56 -33.55
CA ASP A 41 -13.33 -79.23 -34.95
C ASP A 41 -12.06 -79.50 -35.75
N GLN A 42 -12.09 -80.39 -36.72
CA GLN A 42 -10.93 -80.82 -37.53
C GLN A 42 -10.31 -79.71 -38.37
N GLN A 43 -11.01 -78.61 -38.61
CA GLN A 43 -10.49 -77.41 -39.31
C GLN A 43 -10.17 -76.25 -38.36
N GLY A 44 -10.26 -76.46 -37.06
CA GLY A 44 -10.08 -75.45 -36.05
C GLY A 44 -8.65 -75.05 -35.82
N ILE A 45 -8.46 -74.03 -34.96
CA ILE A 45 -7.16 -73.47 -34.60
C ILE A 45 -6.23 -74.53 -33.98
N TYR A 46 -6.76 -75.50 -33.23
CA TYR A 46 -6.01 -76.61 -32.60
C TYR A 46 -5.27 -77.44 -33.63
N GLU A 47 -5.94 -77.94 -34.67
CA GLU A 47 -5.37 -78.77 -35.70
C GLU A 47 -4.32 -78.03 -36.55
N ARG A 48 -4.59 -76.75 -36.83
CA ARG A 48 -3.68 -75.88 -37.55
C ARG A 48 -2.40 -75.59 -36.75
N LEU A 49 -2.49 -75.35 -35.42
CA LEU A 49 -1.34 -75.17 -34.56
C LEU A 49 -0.52 -76.43 -34.40
N ASN A 50 -1.10 -77.61 -34.32
CA ASN A 50 -0.39 -78.86 -34.29
C ASN A 50 0.34 -79.16 -35.61
N GLN A 51 -0.23 -78.75 -36.74
CA GLN A 51 0.36 -78.95 -38.06
C GLN A 51 1.46 -77.97 -38.37
N TYR A 52 1.27 -76.70 -38.07
CA TYR A 52 2.17 -75.59 -38.47
C TYR A 52 3.04 -75.07 -37.34
N LYS A 53 2.80 -75.44 -36.08
CA LYS A 53 3.44 -75.00 -34.85
C LYS A 53 3.30 -73.51 -34.53
N GLU A 54 3.03 -72.65 -35.52
CA GLU A 54 2.81 -71.22 -35.40
C GLU A 54 1.67 -70.78 -36.33
N LEU A 55 0.84 -69.89 -35.83
CA LEU A 55 -0.21 -69.20 -36.60
C LEU A 55 -0.10 -67.71 -36.46
N THR A 56 -0.05 -67.03 -37.59
CA THR A 56 0.03 -65.56 -37.60
C THR A 56 -1.35 -64.99 -37.97
N PHE A 57 -1.85 -64.13 -37.15
CA PHE A 57 -3.09 -63.36 -37.37
C PHE A 57 -2.71 -61.89 -37.59
N TYR A 58 -3.69 -61.06 -37.87
CA TYR A 58 -3.44 -59.64 -38.23
C TYR A 58 -2.59 -58.91 -37.19
N ASP A 59 -2.90 -59.08 -35.88
CA ASP A 59 -2.30 -58.29 -34.80
C ASP A 59 -1.42 -59.14 -33.86
N TYR A 60 -1.43 -60.43 -33.98
CA TYR A 60 -0.73 -61.31 -33.07
C TYR A 60 -0.29 -62.63 -33.73
N LYS A 61 0.68 -63.26 -33.12
CA LYS A 61 1.21 -64.55 -33.46
C LYS A 61 0.90 -65.53 -32.33
N LEU A 62 0.36 -66.66 -32.70
CA LEU A 62 0.14 -67.78 -31.80
C LEU A 62 1.16 -68.85 -32.04
N SER A 63 1.77 -69.35 -30.96
CA SER A 63 2.68 -70.49 -31.03
C SER A 63 2.49 -71.43 -29.84
N LEU A 64 2.81 -72.69 -30.03
CA LEU A 64 2.71 -73.72 -28.99
C LEU A 64 4.07 -73.84 -28.30
N LEU A 65 4.14 -73.63 -26.98
CA LEU A 65 5.29 -73.81 -26.15
C LEU A 65 5.20 -75.14 -25.39
N GLU A 66 6.15 -76.10 -25.72
CA GLU A 66 6.22 -77.37 -25.03
C GLU A 66 7.19 -77.26 -23.83
N GLY A 67 6.72 -77.65 -22.62
CA GLY A 67 7.61 -77.72 -21.44
C GLY A 67 8.09 -76.41 -20.88
N TRP A 68 7.45 -75.29 -21.26
CA TRP A 68 7.80 -73.99 -20.68
C TRP A 68 7.37 -73.90 -19.21
N ASN A 69 8.20 -73.21 -18.39
CA ASN A 69 7.93 -73.02 -16.98
C ASN A 69 7.81 -71.51 -16.69
N GLU A 70 6.84 -71.11 -15.91
CA GLU A 70 6.59 -69.69 -15.53
C GLU A 70 7.80 -68.97 -14.93
N LYS A 71 8.82 -69.71 -14.46
CA LYS A 71 10.06 -69.15 -13.95
C LYS A 71 11.05 -68.73 -15.02
N THR A 72 10.84 -69.12 -16.27
CA THR A 72 11.72 -68.75 -17.39
C THR A 72 11.10 -67.61 -18.18
N PRO A 73 11.84 -66.50 -18.36
CA PRO A 73 11.32 -65.36 -19.13
C PRO A 73 11.06 -65.78 -20.59
N LEU A 74 10.01 -65.25 -21.18
CA LEU A 74 9.65 -65.52 -22.58
C LEU A 74 10.61 -64.87 -23.60
N CYS A 75 11.45 -63.91 -23.16
CA CYS A 75 12.48 -63.28 -23.96
C CYS A 75 13.60 -62.69 -23.07
N ILE A 76 14.79 -62.48 -23.66
CA ILE A 76 16.06 -62.21 -22.92
C ILE A 76 16.08 -60.81 -22.28
N HIS A 77 15.42 -59.81 -22.86
CA HIS A 77 15.40 -58.41 -22.40
C HIS A 77 14.00 -57.86 -22.07
N CYS A 78 13.05 -58.75 -21.80
CA CYS A 78 11.69 -58.33 -21.55
C CYS A 78 11.47 -57.80 -20.13
N LYS A 79 10.67 -56.75 -20.04
CA LYS A 79 10.14 -56.22 -18.78
C LYS A 79 8.93 -57.07 -18.37
N HIS A 80 8.92 -57.52 -17.13
CA HIS A 80 7.81 -58.32 -16.56
C HIS A 80 6.73 -57.37 -16.00
N HIS A 81 5.46 -57.61 -16.39
CA HIS A 81 4.28 -56.94 -15.91
C HIS A 81 3.26 -57.97 -15.43
N ILE A 82 2.37 -57.55 -14.54
CA ILE A 82 1.28 -58.39 -14.04
C ILE A 82 -0.02 -57.71 -14.47
N SER A 83 -0.89 -58.47 -15.16
CA SER A 83 -2.22 -58.04 -15.55
C SER A 83 -3.15 -57.99 -14.34
N LYS A 84 -4.33 -57.31 -14.45
CA LYS A 84 -5.37 -57.36 -13.44
C LYS A 84 -5.87 -58.77 -13.13
N GLN A 85 -5.76 -59.72 -14.09
CA GLN A 85 -6.15 -61.09 -13.91
C GLN A 85 -5.01 -61.95 -13.28
N GLY A 86 -3.89 -61.30 -12.89
CA GLY A 86 -2.77 -61.99 -12.25
C GLY A 86 -1.85 -62.77 -13.18
N LEU A 87 -2.00 -62.60 -14.48
CA LEU A 87 -1.17 -63.26 -15.49
C LEU A 87 0.15 -62.49 -15.72
N SER A 88 1.23 -63.23 -15.91
CA SER A 88 2.54 -62.67 -16.22
C SER A 88 2.63 -62.28 -17.72
N VAL A 89 2.80 -61.00 -17.97
CA VAL A 89 2.94 -60.41 -19.30
C VAL A 89 4.36 -59.91 -19.46
N TYR A 90 4.99 -60.19 -20.57
CA TYR A 90 6.32 -59.78 -20.90
C TYR A 90 6.28 -58.76 -22.04
N MET A 91 6.98 -57.65 -21.86
CA MET A 91 7.06 -56.58 -22.84
C MET A 91 8.53 -56.52 -23.34
N ASP A 92 8.74 -56.60 -24.63
CA ASP A 92 10.10 -56.46 -25.21
C ASP A 92 10.53 -55.01 -25.38
N ASP A 93 11.72 -54.81 -25.95
CA ASP A 93 12.29 -53.48 -26.16
C ASP A 93 11.53 -52.62 -27.20
N ASP A 94 10.74 -53.27 -28.05
CA ASP A 94 9.83 -52.61 -29.02
C ASP A 94 8.45 -52.37 -28.47
N ASP A 95 8.26 -52.48 -27.14
CA ASP A 95 6.98 -52.37 -26.41
C ASP A 95 5.94 -53.42 -26.84
N LEU A 96 6.31 -54.50 -27.49
CA LEU A 96 5.43 -55.61 -27.93
C LEU A 96 5.13 -56.57 -26.77
N LEU A 97 3.85 -56.88 -26.59
CA LEU A 97 3.40 -57.71 -25.49
C LEU A 97 3.42 -59.19 -25.82
N ARG A 98 3.80 -60.02 -24.83
CA ARG A 98 3.83 -61.49 -24.90
C ARG A 98 3.20 -62.08 -23.64
N VAL A 99 2.33 -63.03 -23.80
CA VAL A 99 1.74 -63.78 -22.68
C VAL A 99 1.68 -65.25 -23.01
N ALA A 100 2.05 -66.12 -22.06
CA ALA A 100 1.91 -67.56 -22.17
C ALA A 100 0.72 -68.02 -21.30
N LEU A 101 -0.28 -68.57 -21.90
CA LEU A 101 -1.47 -69.07 -21.24
C LEU A 101 -1.44 -70.59 -21.13
N PRO A 102 -1.69 -71.20 -19.96
CA PRO A 102 -1.66 -72.63 -19.79
C PRO A 102 -2.88 -73.26 -20.49
N ILE A 103 -2.66 -74.38 -21.19
CA ILE A 103 -3.73 -75.16 -21.79
C ILE A 103 -4.19 -76.20 -20.77
N PRO A 104 -5.47 -76.19 -20.41
CA PRO A 104 -6.03 -77.11 -19.42
C PRO A 104 -5.75 -78.59 -19.80
N ASN A 105 -5.34 -79.38 -18.81
CA ASN A 105 -5.03 -80.82 -18.97
C ASN A 105 -3.86 -81.14 -19.93
N SER A 106 -2.96 -80.22 -20.18
CA SER A 106 -1.76 -80.46 -21.00
C SER A 106 -0.54 -79.78 -20.36
N ASN A 107 0.67 -80.25 -20.72
CA ASN A 107 1.93 -79.62 -20.28
C ASN A 107 2.40 -78.58 -21.28
N HIS A 108 1.51 -78.04 -22.11
CA HIS A 108 1.77 -77.04 -23.14
C HIS A 108 1.17 -75.72 -22.77
N HIS A 109 1.82 -74.64 -23.21
CA HIS A 109 1.33 -73.25 -23.07
C HIS A 109 1.09 -72.68 -24.47
N LEU A 110 0.06 -71.84 -24.58
CA LEU A 110 -0.21 -71.07 -25.78
C LEU A 110 0.45 -69.71 -25.63
N LEU A 111 1.46 -69.40 -26.45
CA LEU A 111 2.12 -68.13 -26.48
C LEU A 111 1.41 -67.19 -27.43
N PHE A 112 0.90 -66.11 -26.86
CA PHE A 112 0.45 -64.95 -27.62
C PHE A 112 1.54 -63.92 -27.68
N GLN A 113 1.87 -63.46 -28.88
CA GLN A 113 2.86 -62.42 -29.14
C GLN A 113 2.22 -61.38 -30.04
N GLU A 114 2.23 -60.13 -29.59
CA GLU A 114 1.89 -59.00 -30.43
C GLU A 114 2.90 -58.86 -31.57
N ILE A 115 2.45 -58.48 -32.77
CA ILE A 115 3.31 -58.33 -33.95
C ILE A 115 3.16 -56.90 -34.45
N ASN A 116 4.30 -56.27 -34.69
CA ASN A 116 4.35 -54.99 -35.35
C ASN A 116 4.18 -55.14 -36.86
N TYR A 117 2.97 -54.96 -37.38
CA TYR A 117 2.75 -54.96 -38.82
C TYR A 117 3.12 -53.62 -39.44
N LEU A 118 4.02 -53.63 -40.41
CA LEU A 118 4.42 -52.48 -41.22
C LEU A 118 3.31 -51.93 -42.14
N PHE A 119 2.15 -52.54 -42.15
CA PHE A 119 0.98 -52.09 -42.90
C PHE A 119 -0.12 -51.69 -41.91
N ASP A 120 0.10 -50.56 -41.36
CA ASP A 120 -0.83 -49.90 -40.48
C ASP A 120 -1.92 -49.20 -41.33
N GLU A 121 -3.12 -49.78 -41.34
CA GLU A 121 -4.32 -48.91 -41.40
C GLU A 121 -4.37 -48.20 -40.05
N SER A 122 -3.53 -47.19 -39.90
CA SER A 122 -3.50 -46.37 -38.70
C SER A 122 -4.90 -45.93 -38.38
N LEU A 123 -5.38 -46.31 -37.21
CA LEU A 123 -6.60 -45.75 -36.64
C LEU A 123 -6.54 -44.24 -36.86
N PRO A 124 -7.61 -43.62 -37.35
CA PRO A 124 -7.59 -42.19 -37.55
C PRO A 124 -7.14 -41.51 -36.26
N TRP A 125 -6.25 -40.55 -36.34
CA TRP A 125 -5.58 -39.90 -35.21
C TRP A 125 -6.56 -39.47 -34.06
N TYR A 126 -7.82 -39.19 -34.42
CA TYR A 126 -8.86 -38.85 -33.45
C TYR A 126 -9.40 -40.05 -32.66
N GLN A 127 -9.02 -41.29 -32.97
CA GLN A 127 -9.37 -42.49 -32.23
C GLN A 127 -8.22 -42.98 -31.35
N ASP A 128 -7.01 -42.41 -31.52
CA ASP A 128 -5.86 -42.73 -30.71
C ASP A 128 -6.07 -42.25 -29.25
N ARG A 129 -6.07 -43.19 -28.33
CA ARG A 129 -6.26 -42.98 -26.89
C ARG A 129 -5.14 -42.09 -26.32
N LYS A 130 -3.93 -42.19 -26.84
CA LYS A 130 -2.77 -41.39 -26.44
C LYS A 130 -3.01 -39.90 -26.80
N ILE A 131 -3.57 -39.63 -27.96
CA ILE A 131 -3.89 -38.27 -28.41
C ILE A 131 -5.01 -37.66 -27.53
N HIS A 132 -6.06 -38.43 -27.22
CA HIS A 132 -7.11 -37.93 -26.28
C HIS A 132 -6.56 -37.61 -24.91
N PHE A 133 -5.67 -38.45 -24.39
CA PHE A 133 -4.99 -38.18 -23.12
C PHE A 133 -4.15 -36.90 -23.17
N MET A 134 -3.34 -36.71 -24.21
CA MET A 134 -2.53 -35.50 -24.41
C MET A 134 -3.40 -34.24 -24.56
N LEU A 135 -4.50 -34.32 -25.31
CA LEU A 135 -5.44 -33.21 -25.46
C LEU A 135 -6.15 -32.86 -24.15
N SER A 136 -6.57 -33.86 -23.36
CA SER A 136 -7.19 -33.64 -22.07
C SER A 136 -6.20 -32.99 -21.08
N LEU A 137 -4.95 -33.42 -21.10
CA LEU A 137 -3.86 -32.85 -20.32
C LEU A 137 -3.60 -31.38 -20.70
N PHE A 138 -3.52 -31.10 -22.00
CA PHE A 138 -3.31 -29.75 -22.50
C PHE A 138 -4.48 -28.83 -22.12
N LEU A 139 -5.72 -29.32 -22.24
CA LEU A 139 -6.91 -28.56 -21.88
C LEU A 139 -6.95 -28.25 -20.38
N THR A 140 -6.70 -29.23 -19.52
CA THR A 140 -6.70 -29.05 -18.06
C THR A 140 -5.59 -28.08 -17.62
N MET A 141 -4.40 -28.18 -18.22
CA MET A 141 -3.29 -27.28 -17.95
C MET A 141 -3.60 -25.84 -18.41
N SER A 142 -4.23 -25.68 -19.57
CA SER A 142 -4.66 -24.38 -20.10
C SER A 142 -5.69 -23.71 -19.20
N ILE A 143 -6.69 -24.49 -18.73
CA ILE A 143 -7.71 -23.99 -17.78
C ILE A 143 -7.05 -23.59 -16.45
N ALA A 144 -6.15 -24.42 -15.92
CA ALA A 144 -5.45 -24.12 -14.67
C ALA A 144 -4.59 -22.84 -14.80
N LEU A 145 -3.90 -22.66 -15.92
CA LEU A 145 -3.11 -21.45 -16.20
C LEU A 145 -4.01 -20.22 -16.35
N ALA A 146 -5.12 -20.36 -17.08
CA ALA A 146 -6.08 -19.28 -17.24
C ALA A 146 -6.66 -18.83 -15.88
N LEU A 147 -7.04 -19.77 -15.01
CA LEU A 147 -7.51 -19.47 -13.66
C LEU A 147 -6.44 -18.83 -12.79
N LEU A 148 -5.19 -19.30 -12.88
CA LEU A 148 -4.05 -18.77 -12.13
C LEU A 148 -3.80 -17.29 -12.46
N ILE A 149 -4.00 -16.90 -13.71
CA ILE A 149 -3.82 -15.51 -14.17
C ILE A 149 -5.09 -14.68 -13.92
N TYR A 150 -6.26 -15.23 -14.23
CA TYR A 150 -7.54 -14.52 -14.17
C TYR A 150 -7.92 -14.10 -12.74
N LEU A 151 -7.76 -14.99 -11.76
CA LEU A 151 -8.17 -14.71 -10.37
C LEU A 151 -7.42 -13.52 -9.74
N PRO A 152 -6.08 -13.43 -9.78
CA PRO A 152 -5.37 -12.27 -9.24
C PRO A 152 -5.65 -11.01 -10.05
N LEU A 153 -5.73 -11.09 -11.38
CA LEU A 153 -6.03 -9.95 -12.22
C LEU A 153 -7.41 -9.37 -11.93
N HIS A 154 -8.43 -10.22 -11.79
CA HIS A 154 -9.78 -9.81 -11.40
C HIS A 154 -9.81 -9.11 -10.02
N ARG A 155 -9.04 -9.64 -9.04
CA ARG A 155 -8.93 -9.01 -7.72
C ARG A 155 -8.27 -7.63 -7.78
N VAL A 156 -7.20 -7.50 -8.56
CA VAL A 156 -6.52 -6.20 -8.76
C VAL A 156 -7.47 -5.21 -9.43
N ASN A 157 -8.15 -5.61 -10.50
CA ASN A 157 -9.08 -4.74 -11.23
C ASN A 157 -10.23 -4.24 -10.32
N LYS A 158 -10.79 -5.12 -9.50
CA LYS A 158 -11.82 -4.74 -8.52
C LYS A 158 -11.33 -3.69 -7.51
N ARG A 159 -10.06 -3.79 -7.07
CA ARG A 159 -9.45 -2.82 -6.14
C ARG A 159 -9.20 -1.47 -6.82
N VAL A 160 -8.68 -1.49 -8.04
CA VAL A 160 -8.47 -0.29 -8.84
C VAL A 160 -9.80 0.44 -9.08
N ASN A 161 -10.86 -0.28 -9.44
CA ASN A 161 -12.18 0.33 -9.64
C ASN A 161 -12.73 0.98 -8.35
N ARG A 162 -12.52 0.37 -7.19
CA ARG A 162 -12.88 0.99 -5.91
C ARG A 162 -12.09 2.27 -5.64
N LEU A 163 -10.79 2.26 -5.95
CA LEU A 163 -9.95 3.45 -5.81
C LEU A 163 -10.44 4.58 -6.72
N ILE A 164 -10.78 4.27 -7.99
CA ILE A 164 -11.34 5.23 -8.93
C ILE A 164 -12.65 5.83 -8.37
N GLN A 165 -13.57 4.99 -7.88
CA GLN A 165 -14.82 5.47 -7.28
C GLN A 165 -14.57 6.37 -6.07
N THR A 166 -13.57 6.05 -5.25
CA THR A 166 -13.18 6.89 -4.11
C THR A 166 -12.65 8.24 -4.57
N GLN A 167 -11.82 8.26 -5.63
CA GLN A 167 -11.31 9.50 -6.23
C GLN A 167 -12.44 10.36 -6.84
N GLU A 168 -13.42 9.74 -7.51
CA GLU A 168 -14.57 10.45 -8.07
C GLU A 168 -15.43 11.11 -6.98
N ARG A 169 -15.72 10.39 -5.89
CA ARG A 169 -16.44 10.93 -4.73
C ARG A 169 -15.68 12.09 -4.10
N PHE A 170 -14.36 11.95 -3.94
CA PHE A 170 -13.50 13.01 -3.44
C PHE A 170 -13.56 14.25 -4.37
N GLY A 171 -13.48 14.05 -5.69
CA GLY A 171 -13.61 15.12 -6.69
C GLY A 171 -14.98 15.80 -6.70
N GLN A 172 -16.03 15.12 -6.27
CA GLN A 172 -17.39 15.67 -6.10
C GLN A 172 -17.57 16.48 -4.80
N GLY A 173 -16.50 16.58 -3.98
CA GLY A 173 -16.51 17.40 -2.77
C GLY A 173 -16.64 16.62 -1.46
N GLU A 174 -16.70 15.29 -1.49
CA GLU A 174 -16.68 14.47 -0.28
C GLU A 174 -15.23 14.35 0.25
N LEU A 175 -14.69 15.43 0.79
CA LEU A 175 -13.28 15.52 1.18
C LEU A 175 -12.86 14.59 2.33
N SER A 176 -13.82 14.01 3.06
CA SER A 176 -13.55 13.04 4.14
C SER A 176 -13.32 11.62 3.67
N VAL A 177 -13.60 11.31 2.40
CA VAL A 177 -13.44 9.97 1.85
C VAL A 177 -11.96 9.61 1.72
N ARG A 178 -11.63 8.37 2.08
CA ARG A 178 -10.26 7.84 1.96
C ARG A 178 -10.29 6.48 1.26
N ALA A 179 -9.21 6.17 0.55
CA ALA A 179 -9.02 4.85 -0.03
C ALA A 179 -8.74 3.81 1.06
N GLU A 180 -9.27 2.60 0.87
CA GLU A 180 -9.01 1.47 1.76
C GLU A 180 -7.51 1.15 1.80
N SER A 181 -7.02 0.69 2.95
CA SER A 181 -5.64 0.21 3.09
C SER A 181 -5.49 -1.14 2.38
N TYR A 182 -4.69 -1.18 1.33
CA TYR A 182 -4.36 -2.41 0.63
C TYR A 182 -3.02 -2.96 1.11
N HIS A 183 -2.91 -4.30 1.15
CA HIS A 183 -1.67 -4.97 1.60
C HIS A 183 -0.72 -5.35 0.44
N ILE A 184 -1.14 -5.17 -0.82
CA ILE A 184 -0.42 -5.63 -2.01
C ILE A 184 -0.08 -4.44 -2.90
N SER A 185 1.23 -4.24 -3.17
CA SER A 185 1.76 -3.35 -4.19
C SER A 185 1.32 -3.81 -5.61
N PRO A 186 1.11 -2.90 -6.60
CA PRO A 186 1.32 -1.45 -6.55
C PRO A 186 0.10 -0.63 -6.04
N VAL A 187 -1.07 -1.25 -5.86
CA VAL A 187 -2.31 -0.55 -5.48
C VAL A 187 -2.19 0.09 -4.09
N LYS A 188 -1.42 -0.52 -3.18
CA LYS A 188 -1.13 0.03 -1.85
C LYS A 188 -0.48 1.41 -1.92
N GLU A 189 0.55 1.54 -2.72
CA GLU A 189 1.32 2.79 -2.84
C GLU A 189 0.47 3.91 -3.43
N ILE A 190 -0.34 3.58 -4.45
CA ILE A 190 -1.26 4.55 -5.06
C ILE A 190 -2.34 5.00 -4.07
N ALA A 191 -2.90 4.08 -3.29
CA ALA A 191 -3.89 4.40 -2.27
C ALA A 191 -3.32 5.27 -1.14
N GLN A 192 -2.09 5.01 -0.70
CA GLN A 192 -1.39 5.81 0.28
C GLN A 192 -1.13 7.23 -0.22
N SER A 193 -0.55 7.35 -1.42
CA SER A 193 -0.30 8.66 -2.05
C SER A 193 -1.58 9.45 -2.27
N PHE A 194 -2.67 8.78 -2.67
CA PHE A 194 -3.98 9.41 -2.75
C PHE A 194 -4.47 9.92 -1.38
N ASN A 195 -4.35 9.12 -0.33
CA ASN A 195 -4.80 9.52 1.01
C ASN A 195 -3.99 10.70 1.56
N GLU A 196 -2.67 10.75 1.33
CA GLU A 196 -1.82 11.88 1.69
C GLU A 196 -2.24 13.16 0.96
N MET A 197 -2.46 13.05 -0.36
CA MET A 197 -2.96 14.17 -1.16
C MET A 197 -4.35 14.63 -0.69
N ALA A 198 -5.25 13.68 -0.41
CA ALA A 198 -6.61 13.96 0.05
C ALA A 198 -6.61 14.67 1.42
N GLU A 199 -5.70 14.28 2.31
CA GLU A 199 -5.54 14.96 3.61
C GLU A 199 -5.01 16.38 3.45
N ASP A 200 -4.05 16.60 2.57
CA ASP A 200 -3.52 17.93 2.29
C ASP A 200 -4.57 18.85 1.68
N ILE A 201 -5.39 18.34 0.75
CA ILE A 201 -6.48 19.12 0.14
C ILE A 201 -7.57 19.44 1.18
N ASP A 202 -8.02 18.45 1.95
CA ASP A 202 -9.03 18.66 3.01
C ASP A 202 -8.58 19.72 4.01
N ARG A 203 -7.31 19.66 4.44
CA ARG A 203 -6.70 20.67 5.32
C ARG A 203 -6.72 22.07 4.70
N ARG A 204 -6.34 22.20 3.44
CA ARG A 204 -6.33 23.48 2.70
C ARG A 204 -7.74 24.04 2.53
N VAL A 205 -8.72 23.18 2.18
CA VAL A 205 -10.11 23.61 2.03
C VAL A 205 -10.69 24.09 3.36
N LYS A 206 -10.46 23.36 4.46
CA LYS A 206 -10.88 23.79 5.80
C LYS A 206 -10.24 25.12 6.21
N GLN A 207 -8.94 25.29 5.95
CA GLN A 207 -8.27 26.57 6.19
C GLN A 207 -8.93 27.70 5.38
N ASN A 208 -9.16 27.50 4.08
CA ASN A 208 -9.82 28.50 3.22
C ASN A 208 -11.23 28.82 3.69
N GLN A 209 -12.01 27.85 4.16
CA GLN A 209 -13.34 28.09 4.72
C GLN A 209 -13.28 28.95 5.97
N ILE A 210 -12.33 28.69 6.89
CA ILE A 210 -12.11 29.53 8.06
C ILE A 210 -11.82 30.98 7.63
N PHE A 211 -10.91 31.19 6.68
CA PHE A 211 -10.58 32.52 6.15
C PHE A 211 -11.81 33.21 5.53
N SER A 212 -12.56 32.47 4.67
CA SER A 212 -13.73 33.04 3.97
C SER A 212 -14.83 33.53 4.94
N HIS A 213 -14.96 32.95 6.12
CA HIS A 213 -15.93 33.33 7.11
C HIS A 213 -15.38 34.33 8.13
N ALA A 214 -14.15 34.15 8.59
CA ALA A 214 -13.56 34.95 9.65
C ALA A 214 -13.17 36.35 9.16
N ILE A 215 -12.52 36.50 8.01
CA ILE A 215 -12.03 37.78 7.49
C ILE A 215 -13.16 38.85 7.37
N PRO A 216 -14.29 38.53 6.69
CA PRO A 216 -15.37 39.52 6.61
C PRO A 216 -15.95 39.95 7.98
N HIS A 217 -15.96 39.02 8.95
CA HIS A 217 -16.43 39.29 10.29
C HIS A 217 -15.47 40.21 11.04
N GLU A 218 -14.15 39.89 11.02
CA GLU A 218 -13.13 40.66 11.73
C GLU A 218 -12.89 42.06 11.12
N ILE A 219 -13.12 42.25 9.82
CA ILE A 219 -13.05 43.55 9.16
C ILE A 219 -14.33 44.37 9.47
N ARG A 220 -15.51 43.76 9.51
CA ARG A 220 -16.77 44.46 9.72
C ARG A 220 -16.84 45.18 11.09
N THR A 221 -16.25 44.55 12.11
CA THR A 221 -16.28 45.10 13.48
C THR A 221 -15.58 46.49 13.59
N PRO A 222 -14.29 46.64 13.23
CA PRO A 222 -13.61 47.93 13.28
C PRO A 222 -14.25 48.93 12.29
N LEU A 223 -14.67 48.47 11.10
CA LEU A 223 -15.34 49.33 10.12
C LEU A 223 -16.66 49.92 10.68
N SER A 224 -17.47 49.13 11.39
CA SER A 224 -18.69 49.61 12.04
C SER A 224 -18.39 50.60 13.19
N LYS A 225 -17.31 50.39 13.93
CA LYS A 225 -16.85 51.32 14.96
C LYS A 225 -16.40 52.64 14.36
N ILE A 226 -15.65 52.63 13.26
CA ILE A 226 -15.26 53.85 12.50
C ILE A 226 -16.51 54.59 12.03
N GLN A 227 -17.47 53.88 11.42
CA GLN A 227 -18.75 54.54 10.99
C GLN A 227 -19.46 55.17 12.16
N MET A 228 -19.57 54.48 13.30
CA MET A 228 -20.22 55.02 14.50
C MET A 228 -19.48 56.25 15.05
N ALA A 229 -18.14 56.18 15.14
CA ALA A 229 -17.33 57.32 15.59
C ALA A 229 -17.46 58.52 14.65
N CYS A 230 -17.44 58.30 13.33
CA CYS A 230 -17.67 59.35 12.33
C CYS A 230 -19.07 59.99 12.46
N ASP A 231 -20.12 59.22 12.75
CA ASP A 231 -21.46 59.74 12.94
C ASP A 231 -21.59 60.54 14.25
N LEU A 232 -20.85 60.15 15.30
CA LEU A 232 -20.77 60.90 16.55
C LEU A 232 -20.03 62.23 16.39
N VAL A 233 -18.89 62.22 15.66
CA VAL A 233 -18.10 63.43 15.38
C VAL A 233 -18.90 64.49 14.59
N ARG A 234 -19.84 64.03 13.73
CA ARG A 234 -20.70 64.94 12.93
C ARG A 234 -21.77 65.70 13.74
N ARG A 235 -22.03 65.27 14.97
CA ARG A 235 -23.00 65.97 15.83
C ARG A 235 -22.44 67.30 16.38
N GLU A 236 -23.21 68.31 16.42
CA GLU A 236 -22.77 69.66 16.89
C GLU A 236 -22.42 69.68 18.39
N ASP A 237 -23.04 68.79 19.19
CA ASP A 237 -22.88 68.63 20.64
C ASP A 237 -21.75 67.65 21.05
N CYS A 238 -20.84 67.26 20.14
CA CYS A 238 -19.77 66.30 20.41
C CYS A 238 -18.74 66.93 21.38
N MET A 239 -18.74 66.51 22.64
CA MET A 239 -17.83 66.99 23.66
C MET A 239 -16.40 66.30 23.58
N ASN A 240 -16.28 65.11 23.01
CA ASN A 240 -15.06 64.31 22.97
C ASN A 240 -14.52 64.07 21.53
N ARG A 241 -14.55 65.09 20.70
CA ARG A 241 -14.22 64.97 19.27
C ARG A 241 -12.80 64.46 19.01
N GLU A 242 -11.82 64.97 19.77
CA GLU A 242 -10.42 64.53 19.63
C GLU A 242 -10.28 63.03 19.96
N GLN A 243 -10.83 62.58 21.06
CA GLN A 243 -10.78 61.16 21.45
C GLN A 243 -11.47 60.25 20.41
N LEU A 244 -12.52 60.68 19.73
CA LEU A 244 -13.17 59.94 18.67
C LEU A 244 -12.29 59.89 17.42
N PHE A 245 -11.45 60.87 17.13
CA PHE A 245 -10.46 60.81 16.06
C PHE A 245 -9.37 59.82 16.40
N ASP A 246 -8.83 59.84 17.63
CA ASP A 246 -7.85 58.91 18.12
C ASP A 246 -8.42 57.46 18.02
N ASP A 247 -9.67 57.22 18.44
CA ASP A 247 -10.32 55.94 18.31
C ASP A 247 -10.47 55.50 16.82
N ILE A 248 -10.72 56.42 15.90
CA ILE A 248 -10.77 56.11 14.45
C ILE A 248 -9.42 55.69 13.93
N ASP A 249 -8.34 56.42 14.35
CA ASP A 249 -6.97 56.10 13.92
C ASP A 249 -6.58 54.74 14.45
N ASP A 250 -6.90 54.37 15.71
CA ASP A 250 -6.68 53.04 16.27
C ASP A 250 -7.41 51.94 15.49
N TYR A 251 -8.67 52.14 15.10
CA TYR A 251 -9.43 51.17 14.32
C TYR A 251 -8.89 51.02 12.88
N ILE A 252 -8.33 52.08 12.29
CA ILE A 252 -7.64 52.01 11.00
C ILE A 252 -6.34 51.17 11.12
N GLU A 253 -5.56 51.39 12.20
CA GLU A 253 -4.37 50.61 12.51
C GLU A 253 -4.73 49.13 12.71
N ASP A 254 -5.78 48.82 13.46
CA ASP A 254 -6.29 47.44 13.60
C ASP A 254 -6.57 46.79 12.25
N ILE A 255 -7.22 47.47 11.29
CA ILE A 255 -7.47 46.93 9.95
C ILE A 255 -6.17 46.74 9.17
N SER A 256 -5.21 47.66 9.30
CA SER A 256 -3.88 47.57 8.64
C SER A 256 -3.11 46.35 9.16
N ASP A 257 -3.11 46.15 10.47
CA ASP A 257 -2.44 45.00 11.10
C ASP A 257 -3.11 43.67 10.68
N LEU A 258 -4.44 43.61 10.68
CA LEU A 258 -5.19 42.45 10.21
C LEU A 258 -4.82 42.09 8.76
N THR A 259 -4.79 43.10 7.87
CA THR A 259 -4.46 42.87 6.46
C THR A 259 -2.99 42.41 6.29
N THR A 260 -2.09 42.95 7.08
CA THR A 260 -0.68 42.55 7.10
C THR A 260 -0.51 41.10 7.56
N ASP A 261 -1.17 40.72 8.66
CA ASP A 261 -1.16 39.36 9.18
C ASP A 261 -1.74 38.35 8.20
N ILE A 262 -2.84 38.69 7.51
CA ILE A 262 -3.44 37.85 6.46
C ILE A 262 -2.45 37.67 5.30
N LEU A 263 -1.79 38.72 4.84
CA LEU A 263 -0.81 38.64 3.77
C LEU A 263 0.42 37.81 4.17
N GLN A 264 0.90 37.94 5.41
CA GLN A 264 1.99 37.13 5.93
C GLN A 264 1.60 35.64 5.96
N LEU A 265 0.42 35.33 6.49
CA LEU A 265 -0.07 33.95 6.59
C LEU A 265 -0.30 33.33 5.20
N SER A 266 -0.82 34.12 4.25
CA SER A 266 -0.98 33.70 2.86
C SER A 266 0.37 33.37 2.21
N LYS A 267 1.40 34.18 2.42
CA LYS A 267 2.76 33.91 1.92
C LYS A 267 3.36 32.65 2.54
N LEU A 268 3.15 32.43 3.84
CA LEU A 268 3.64 31.25 4.56
C LEU A 268 2.95 29.95 4.13
N ASN A 269 1.64 30.01 3.80
CA ASN A 269 0.87 28.84 3.36
C ASN A 269 1.15 28.42 1.91
N ASN A 270 1.55 29.36 1.05
CA ASN A 270 2.04 29.01 -0.27
C ASN A 270 3.44 28.43 -0.08
N LYS A 271 3.59 27.08 -0.17
CA LYS A 271 4.91 26.43 -0.23
C LYS A 271 5.72 27.21 -1.25
N LEU A 272 6.72 27.93 -0.76
CA LEU A 272 7.58 28.78 -1.58
C LEU A 272 8.02 27.98 -2.81
N ASN A 273 7.63 28.45 -3.99
CA ASN A 273 8.23 27.97 -5.22
C ASN A 273 9.76 28.01 -4.99
N VAL A 274 10.45 26.97 -5.42
CA VAL A 274 11.90 26.79 -5.22
C VAL A 274 12.69 28.08 -5.54
N ASN A 275 12.13 28.94 -6.39
CA ASN A 275 12.71 30.22 -6.82
C ASN A 275 12.43 31.40 -5.87
N ASN A 276 11.70 31.24 -4.77
CA ASN A 276 11.30 32.34 -3.87
C ASN A 276 11.54 32.02 -2.40
N ARG A 277 12.51 31.16 -2.08
CA ARG A 277 12.96 30.99 -0.69
C ARG A 277 13.63 32.28 -0.25
N PRO A 278 13.26 32.84 0.93
CA PRO A 278 14.00 33.98 1.47
C PRO A 278 15.47 33.59 1.68
N ASP A 279 16.36 34.55 1.46
CA ASP A 279 17.79 34.34 1.58
C ASP A 279 18.13 33.79 2.98
N GLU A 280 18.83 32.68 3.00
CA GLU A 280 19.35 32.10 4.22
C GLU A 280 20.65 32.79 4.57
N THR A 281 20.77 33.21 5.80
CA THR A 281 21.98 33.84 6.34
C THR A 281 22.37 33.22 7.66
N ASN A 282 23.65 33.32 8.00
CA ASN A 282 24.11 32.84 9.29
C ASN A 282 23.73 33.85 10.38
N ILE A 283 22.94 33.41 11.36
CA ILE A 283 22.45 34.25 12.45
C ILE A 283 22.85 33.66 13.81
N SER A 284 23.17 34.54 14.77
CA SER A 284 23.31 34.17 16.18
C SER A 284 21.93 34.18 16.86
N LEU A 285 21.50 33.02 17.35
CA LEU A 285 20.24 32.88 18.09
C LEU A 285 20.21 33.74 19.35
N LYS A 286 21.33 33.82 20.08
CA LYS A 286 21.46 34.66 21.28
C LYS A 286 21.21 36.15 20.96
N ASN A 287 21.87 36.66 19.94
CA ASN A 287 21.74 38.06 19.56
C ASN A 287 20.35 38.39 19.05
N LEU A 288 19.75 37.45 18.28
CA LEU A 288 18.41 37.64 17.77
C LEU A 288 17.36 37.59 18.90
N CYS A 289 17.42 36.64 19.82
CA CYS A 289 16.53 36.57 20.97
C CYS A 289 16.57 37.86 21.82
N ARG A 290 17.81 38.35 22.10
CA ARG A 290 17.98 39.61 22.86
C ARG A 290 17.36 40.78 22.12
N CYS A 291 17.73 40.99 20.87
CA CYS A 291 17.25 42.09 20.07
C CYS A 291 15.71 42.11 19.95
N ARG A 292 15.08 40.93 19.72
CA ARG A 292 13.62 40.87 19.57
C ARG A 292 12.88 41.09 20.89
N LEU A 293 13.42 40.54 21.99
CA LEU A 293 12.83 40.78 23.32
C LEU A 293 12.87 42.25 23.68
N ASP A 294 14.03 42.92 23.50
CA ASP A 294 14.20 44.36 23.82
C ASP A 294 13.33 45.27 22.95
N MET A 295 13.03 44.85 21.69
CA MET A 295 12.26 45.67 20.76
C MET A 295 10.74 45.54 20.94
N ILE A 296 10.23 44.41 21.41
CA ILE A 296 8.81 44.09 21.33
C ILE A 296 8.16 44.13 22.69
N ALA A 297 8.78 43.63 23.74
CA ALA A 297 8.16 43.51 25.04
C ALA A 297 8.13 44.88 25.76
N SER A 298 6.93 45.28 26.18
CA SER A 298 6.73 46.52 26.93
C SER A 298 6.81 46.31 28.46
N ASN A 299 6.66 45.05 28.88
CA ASN A 299 6.61 44.64 30.30
C ASN A 299 8.01 44.31 30.83
N LYS A 300 8.12 43.90 32.11
CA LYS A 300 9.36 43.42 32.69
C LYS A 300 9.82 42.16 31.92
N THR A 301 11.00 42.25 31.33
CA THR A 301 11.56 41.16 30.53
C THR A 301 12.72 40.48 31.25
N LYS A 302 12.88 39.20 31.08
CA LYS A 302 14.00 38.43 31.56
C LYS A 302 14.52 37.52 30.45
N LEU A 303 15.80 37.68 30.13
CA LEU A 303 16.50 36.84 29.17
C LEU A 303 17.45 35.89 29.89
N ASN A 304 17.18 34.59 29.78
CA ASN A 304 18.05 33.55 30.29
C ASN A 304 18.71 32.80 29.14
N ILE A 305 20.02 32.80 29.11
CA ILE A 305 20.78 32.02 28.15
C ILE A 305 21.57 30.98 28.95
N SER A 306 21.31 29.70 28.71
CA SER A 306 22.04 28.63 29.39
C SER A 306 23.52 28.63 29.01
N ASP A 307 24.40 28.36 29.96
CA ASP A 307 25.85 28.26 29.73
C ASP A 307 26.23 27.13 28.78
N ASP A 308 25.32 26.14 28.59
CA ASP A 308 25.51 25.01 27.69
C ASP A 308 25.46 25.40 26.21
N VAL A 309 24.86 26.56 25.88
CA VAL A 309 24.79 27.06 24.49
C VAL A 309 26.15 27.62 24.09
N ARG A 310 27.01 26.80 23.50
CA ARG A 310 28.34 27.16 23.05
C ARG A 310 28.34 27.72 21.62
N GLU A 311 27.69 27.03 20.72
CA GLU A 311 27.52 27.43 19.30
C GLU A 311 26.05 27.79 19.10
N ASP A 312 25.76 29.00 18.67
CA ASP A 312 24.40 29.51 18.46
C ASP A 312 24.21 30.07 17.06
N GLU A 313 25.15 29.78 16.16
CA GLU A 313 25.07 30.16 14.76
C GLU A 313 24.26 29.18 13.96
N LEU A 314 23.27 29.68 13.23
CA LEU A 314 22.35 28.90 12.44
C LEU A 314 22.15 29.52 11.06
N MET A 315 22.35 28.73 10.01
CA MET A 315 22.03 29.12 8.63
C MET A 315 20.53 28.98 8.40
N VAL A 316 19.82 30.07 8.29
CA VAL A 316 18.34 30.07 8.18
C VAL A 316 17.85 31.39 7.62
N ALA A 317 16.60 31.44 7.14
CA ALA A 317 15.95 32.66 6.70
C ALA A 317 15.56 33.53 7.91
N PRO A 318 16.24 34.70 8.17
CA PRO A 318 15.98 35.50 9.38
C PRO A 318 14.54 36.01 9.47
N ALA A 319 13.91 36.23 8.32
CA ALA A 319 12.52 36.70 8.27
C ALA A 319 11.55 35.76 8.97
N PHE A 320 11.70 34.44 8.79
CA PHE A 320 10.84 33.46 9.43
C PHE A 320 11.12 33.34 10.93
N VAL A 321 12.41 33.39 11.32
CA VAL A 321 12.77 33.35 12.75
C VAL A 321 12.19 34.55 13.48
N LYS A 322 12.27 35.75 12.86
CA LYS A 322 11.62 36.94 13.41
C LYS A 322 10.13 36.78 13.57
N LEU A 323 9.45 36.25 12.55
CA LEU A 323 7.99 36.00 12.64
C LEU A 323 7.61 35.04 13.78
N VAL A 324 8.41 34.00 14.04
CA VAL A 324 8.17 33.11 15.18
C VAL A 324 8.33 33.88 16.49
N LEU A 325 9.49 34.49 16.71
CA LEU A 325 9.81 35.16 17.98
C LEU A 325 8.87 36.33 18.25
N ASP A 326 8.63 37.20 17.25
CA ASP A 326 7.80 38.40 17.40
C ASP A 326 6.38 38.03 17.83
N ASN A 327 5.78 37.01 17.21
CA ASN A 327 4.42 36.58 17.56
C ASN A 327 4.34 35.93 18.96
N LEU A 328 5.36 35.15 19.35
CA LEU A 328 5.40 34.55 20.67
C LEU A 328 5.63 35.59 21.76
N ILE A 329 6.57 36.54 21.55
CA ILE A 329 6.85 37.63 22.51
C ILE A 329 5.64 38.55 22.63
N LYS A 330 5.05 38.98 21.50
CA LYS A 330 3.81 39.80 21.51
C LYS A 330 2.65 39.10 22.25
N ASN A 331 2.54 37.78 22.08
CA ASN A 331 1.52 37.01 22.78
C ASN A 331 1.78 36.98 24.28
N ALA A 332 3.03 36.73 24.71
CA ALA A 332 3.41 36.74 26.11
C ALA A 332 3.27 38.12 26.76
N ASP A 333 3.61 39.19 26.04
CA ASP A 333 3.47 40.58 26.52
C ASP A 333 1.99 40.97 26.70
N ARG A 334 1.14 40.54 25.78
CA ARG A 334 -0.32 40.87 25.77
C ARG A 334 -1.11 40.10 26.83
N TYR A 335 -0.87 38.78 26.97
CA TYR A 335 -1.67 37.90 27.83
C TYR A 335 -1.00 37.61 29.18
N GLY A 336 0.26 37.97 29.32
CA GLY A 336 0.97 37.95 30.60
C GLY A 336 0.53 39.05 31.53
N ASN A 337 0.77 38.87 32.84
CA ASN A 337 0.49 39.87 33.89
C ASN A 337 1.79 40.70 34.22
N GLY A 338 2.48 41.13 33.18
CA GLY A 338 3.61 42.02 33.33
C GLY A 338 5.00 41.36 33.46
N LEU A 339 5.13 40.07 33.16
CA LEU A 339 6.45 39.40 33.11
C LEU A 339 6.53 38.51 31.88
N VAL A 340 7.55 38.72 31.08
CA VAL A 340 7.92 37.86 29.93
C VAL A 340 9.32 37.32 30.13
N GLU A 341 9.49 36.02 30.14
CA GLU A 341 10.79 35.35 30.25
C GLU A 341 11.10 34.61 28.97
N LEU A 342 12.26 34.88 28.36
CA LEU A 342 12.76 34.16 27.20
C LEU A 342 13.99 33.34 27.63
N THR A 343 13.95 32.03 27.42
CA THR A 343 15.06 31.16 27.78
C THR A 343 15.57 30.42 26.55
N LEU A 344 16.87 30.52 26.27
CA LEU A 344 17.56 29.74 25.24
C LEU A 344 18.41 28.67 25.90
N ARG A 345 18.18 27.43 25.53
CA ARG A 345 18.92 26.25 26.04
C ARG A 345 19.42 25.39 24.90
N GLU A 346 20.44 24.61 25.19
CA GLU A 346 20.92 23.55 24.32
C GLU A 346 20.53 22.20 24.94
N PHE A 347 19.86 21.35 24.16
CA PHE A 347 19.45 20.04 24.62
C PHE A 347 19.80 18.98 23.54
N GLY A 348 20.87 18.25 23.77
CA GLY A 348 21.37 17.22 22.85
C GLY A 348 21.67 17.78 21.46
N SER A 349 20.94 17.28 20.44
CA SER A 349 21.07 17.69 19.04
C SER A 349 20.17 18.86 18.64
N CYS A 350 19.57 19.56 19.60
CA CYS A 350 18.64 20.64 19.36
C CYS A 350 18.95 21.86 20.23
N TRP A 351 18.50 23.05 19.80
CA TRP A 351 18.29 24.20 20.67
C TRP A 351 16.81 24.32 21.00
N THR A 352 16.48 24.82 22.17
CA THR A 352 15.13 25.18 22.59
C THR A 352 15.05 26.65 22.94
N ILE A 353 14.05 27.33 22.42
CA ILE A 353 13.69 28.69 22.84
C ILE A 353 12.34 28.59 23.53
N ASP A 354 12.31 28.91 24.81
CA ASP A 354 11.08 28.97 25.59
C ASP A 354 10.69 30.43 25.78
N VAL A 355 9.47 30.80 25.44
CA VAL A 355 8.85 32.11 25.73
C VAL A 355 7.76 31.87 26.75
N GLU A 356 7.94 32.44 27.96
CA GLU A 356 7.06 32.19 29.11
C GLU A 356 6.43 33.49 29.58
N ASP A 357 5.17 33.39 30.00
CA ASP A 357 4.41 34.46 30.64
C ASP A 357 3.86 34.04 32.01
N ASN A 358 3.39 35.02 32.76
CA ASN A 358 2.71 34.85 34.06
C ASN A 358 1.20 35.12 33.97
N GLY A 359 0.59 34.88 32.81
CA GLY A 359 -0.83 35.05 32.55
C GLY A 359 -1.73 33.95 33.11
N CYS A 360 -2.89 33.78 32.54
CA CYS A 360 -3.87 32.76 32.98
C CYS A 360 -3.57 31.34 32.47
N GLY A 361 -2.53 31.16 31.67
CA GLY A 361 -2.22 29.87 31.03
C GLY A 361 -3.20 29.44 29.96
N ILE A 362 -3.03 28.21 29.45
CA ILE A 362 -3.83 27.65 28.35
C ILE A 362 -4.30 26.25 28.76
N PRO A 363 -5.61 26.00 28.88
CA PRO A 363 -6.15 24.69 29.20
C PRO A 363 -5.66 23.63 28.18
N GLU A 364 -5.34 22.44 28.66
CA GLU A 364 -4.76 21.35 27.86
C GLU A 364 -5.62 21.04 26.62
N GLU A 365 -6.94 21.03 26.78
CA GLU A 365 -7.91 20.76 25.73
C GLU A 365 -7.85 21.80 24.59
N LYS A 366 -7.37 23.00 24.88
CA LYS A 366 -7.31 24.13 23.95
C LYS A 366 -5.93 24.33 23.31
N ARG A 367 -4.90 23.64 23.77
CA ARG A 367 -3.51 23.81 23.29
C ARG A 367 -3.32 23.58 21.80
N GLN A 368 -4.16 22.74 21.19
CA GLN A 368 -4.12 22.52 19.73
C GLN A 368 -4.94 23.59 18.98
N GLU A 369 -6.03 24.07 19.56
CA GLU A 369 -6.92 25.04 18.92
C GLU A 369 -6.30 26.43 18.79
N ILE A 370 -5.44 26.85 19.73
CA ILE A 370 -4.84 28.18 19.71
C ILE A 370 -3.96 28.47 18.49
N PHE A 371 -3.48 27.43 17.80
CA PHE A 371 -2.69 27.56 16.57
C PHE A 371 -3.54 27.64 15.30
N ILE A 372 -4.88 27.50 15.43
CA ILE A 372 -5.81 27.67 14.32
C ILE A 372 -6.03 29.17 14.12
N ALA A 373 -5.90 29.62 12.87
CA ALA A 373 -6.12 31.03 12.54
C ALA A 373 -7.51 31.48 12.99
N PHE A 374 -7.59 32.70 13.57
CA PHE A 374 -8.81 33.33 14.17
C PHE A 374 -9.33 32.59 15.39
N SER A 375 -8.62 31.61 15.96
CA SER A 375 -8.99 30.97 17.21
C SER A 375 -8.67 31.91 18.39
N ARG A 376 -9.62 32.04 19.32
CA ARG A 376 -9.47 32.80 20.57
C ARG A 376 -10.09 32.01 21.71
N LEU A 377 -9.42 31.96 22.88
CA LEU A 377 -9.88 31.22 24.05
C LEU A 377 -11.18 31.81 24.66
N ASP A 378 -11.28 33.14 24.69
CA ASP A 378 -12.44 33.87 25.22
C ASP A 378 -13.08 34.76 24.15
N LYS A 379 -14.31 34.42 23.74
CA LYS A 379 -15.14 35.26 22.87
C LYS A 379 -15.75 36.50 23.59
N SER A 380 -15.64 36.55 24.92
CA SER A 380 -16.36 37.50 25.76
C SER A 380 -15.55 38.65 26.35
N ARG A 381 -14.19 38.61 26.26
CA ARG A 381 -13.37 39.74 26.69
C ARG A 381 -13.35 40.85 25.63
N ASN A 382 -13.67 42.04 26.08
CA ASN A 382 -13.82 43.27 25.32
C ASN A 382 -12.82 43.40 24.18
N SER A 383 -13.31 43.82 23.03
CA SER A 383 -12.59 44.10 21.79
C SER A 383 -11.42 45.09 21.90
N ASN A 384 -11.15 45.65 23.09
CA ASN A 384 -10.05 46.59 23.33
C ASN A 384 -8.71 45.94 23.65
N ASP A 385 -8.67 44.65 24.03
CA ASP A 385 -7.41 43.90 24.21
C ASP A 385 -7.04 43.08 22.96
N GLY A 386 -7.42 43.54 21.84
CA GLY A 386 -7.41 43.14 20.49
C GLY A 386 -6.19 42.37 19.98
N GLY A 387 -6.44 41.28 19.38
CA GLY A 387 -5.65 40.53 18.40
C GLY A 387 -6.60 39.62 17.65
N PHE A 388 -6.42 39.51 16.35
CA PHE A 388 -7.35 38.80 15.48
C PHE A 388 -7.16 37.26 15.55
N GLY A 389 -6.30 36.77 16.48
CA GLY A 389 -6.04 35.33 16.61
C GLY A 389 -5.18 34.74 15.44
N LEU A 390 -4.41 35.57 14.77
CA LEU A 390 -3.55 35.18 13.66
C LEU A 390 -2.11 34.93 14.07
N GLY A 391 -1.62 35.59 15.13
CA GLY A 391 -0.19 35.59 15.51
C GLY A 391 0.36 34.19 15.78
N LEU A 392 -0.32 33.33 16.55
CA LEU A 392 0.13 31.97 16.82
C LEU A 392 0.07 31.06 15.58
N ALA A 393 -0.90 31.27 14.70
CA ALA A 393 -0.96 30.59 13.41
C ALA A 393 0.19 31.00 12.50
N ILE A 394 0.57 32.30 12.48
CA ILE A 394 1.75 32.80 11.77
C ILE A 394 3.02 32.17 12.33
N ALA A 395 3.20 32.19 13.65
CA ALA A 395 4.36 31.59 14.31
C ALA A 395 4.51 30.10 13.98
N GLN A 396 3.42 29.33 14.05
CA GLN A 396 3.42 27.91 13.74
C GLN A 396 3.77 27.63 12.26
N ASN A 397 3.18 28.38 11.32
CA ASN A 397 3.48 28.22 9.90
C ASN A 397 4.92 28.64 9.57
N ALA A 398 5.44 29.71 10.18
CA ALA A 398 6.82 30.11 10.03
C ALA A 398 7.80 29.06 10.59
N ALA A 399 7.51 28.50 11.77
CA ALA A 399 8.29 27.41 12.37
C ALA A 399 8.30 26.17 11.46
N ARG A 400 7.15 25.75 10.92
CA ARG A 400 7.05 24.63 9.97
C ARG A 400 7.87 24.86 8.69
N ASN A 401 7.91 26.09 8.17
CA ASN A 401 8.74 26.41 7.00
C ASN A 401 10.25 26.31 7.29
N LEU A 402 10.63 26.45 8.57
CA LEU A 402 12.01 26.25 9.07
C LEU A 402 12.28 24.79 9.48
N ASN A 403 11.32 23.87 9.38
CA ASN A 403 11.36 22.52 9.95
C ASN A 403 11.53 22.51 11.48
N TRP A 404 11.01 23.53 12.16
CA TRP A 404 10.99 23.65 13.61
C TRP A 404 9.67 23.18 14.18
N THR A 405 9.69 22.72 15.44
CA THR A 405 8.48 22.33 16.17
C THR A 405 8.13 23.38 17.20
N LEU A 406 6.86 23.81 17.21
CA LEU A 406 6.31 24.71 18.20
C LEU A 406 5.27 23.99 19.04
N SER A 407 5.43 24.05 20.37
CA SER A 407 4.52 23.47 21.34
C SER A 407 4.18 24.48 22.44
N VAL A 408 3.17 24.15 23.26
CA VAL A 408 2.75 24.97 24.40
C VAL A 408 2.48 24.09 25.60
N ASP A 409 2.94 24.53 26.77
CA ASP A 409 2.77 23.89 28.08
C ASP A 409 2.52 24.96 29.17
N ASP A 410 2.37 24.51 30.40
CA ASP A 410 2.26 25.40 31.53
C ASP A 410 3.62 26.02 31.86
N SER A 411 3.63 27.34 32.13
CA SER A 411 4.81 28.05 32.59
C SER A 411 5.04 27.87 34.08
N HIS A 412 6.29 27.81 34.49
CA HIS A 412 6.66 27.87 35.91
C HIS A 412 6.31 29.21 36.57
N LEU A 413 6.03 30.23 35.76
CA LEU A 413 5.55 31.53 36.17
C LEU A 413 4.05 31.58 36.45
N GLY A 414 3.31 30.49 36.13
CA GLY A 414 1.87 30.37 36.31
C GLY A 414 1.03 30.62 35.05
N GLY A 415 1.63 31.09 33.94
CA GLY A 415 1.00 31.34 32.67
C GLY A 415 1.30 30.26 31.60
N ALA A 416 1.49 30.65 30.36
CA ALA A 416 1.82 29.77 29.24
C ALA A 416 3.33 29.74 28.95
N ARG A 417 3.83 28.59 28.51
CA ARG A 417 5.18 28.39 28.00
C ARG A 417 5.11 27.90 26.57
N PHE A 418 5.57 28.70 25.64
CA PHE A 418 5.73 28.32 24.24
C PHE A 418 7.16 27.86 24.00
N THR A 419 7.35 26.63 23.57
CA THR A 419 8.64 26.02 23.30
C THR A 419 8.85 25.84 21.80
N VAL A 420 9.91 26.44 21.28
CA VAL A 420 10.39 26.27 19.89
C VAL A 420 11.58 25.32 19.92
N LEU A 421 11.45 24.17 19.29
CA LEU A 421 12.52 23.17 19.14
C LEU A 421 13.19 23.35 17.77
N ILE A 422 14.52 23.60 17.80
CA ILE A 422 15.34 23.91 16.64
C ILE A 422 16.38 22.80 16.46
N PRO A 423 16.27 21.96 15.41
CA PRO A 423 17.29 20.96 15.14
C PRO A 423 18.63 21.59 14.78
N LYS A 424 19.72 21.08 15.35
CA LYS A 424 21.07 21.48 14.95
C LYS A 424 21.42 20.88 13.59
N PRO A 425 22.14 21.61 12.73
CA PRO A 425 22.67 21.04 11.52
C PRO A 425 23.59 19.87 11.87
N GLN A 426 23.39 18.74 11.23
CA GLN A 426 24.31 17.61 11.39
C GLN A 426 25.67 18.05 10.85
N LYS A 427 26.70 18.07 11.70
CA LYS A 427 28.10 18.24 11.25
C LYS A 427 28.44 16.96 10.46
N ASN A 428 28.52 17.09 9.13
CA ASN A 428 29.09 16.04 8.25
C ASN A 428 30.58 15.92 8.51
#